data_18df164d2f7916b01f4b7dc1d4f0a045
#
_entry.id   18df164d2f7916b01f4b7dc1d4f0a045
#
_cell.length_a   1.000
_cell.length_b   1.000
_cell.length_c   1.000
_cell.angle_alpha   90.00
_cell.angle_beta   90.00
_cell.angle_gamma   90.00
#
_symmetry.space_group_name_H-M   'P 1'
#
loop_
_entity.id
_entity.type
_entity.pdbx_description
1 polymer ?
#
loop_
_entity_poly.entity_id
_entity_poly.type
_entity_poly.pdbx_seq_one_letter_code
_entity_poly.pdbx_strand_id
1 'polypeptide(L)'
;MRIAHISDFHLPNKPGQRVNDALPDANLVEAVATLKKQTPKPELIVLGGDLLADGQKGKYETIADLFKDFQVPVHTVVGNHDDLKNLKKSSLIEKGKNYPGYGSFDHGEVHLILLHTAGTGKSYGHLDEEQLLWLSEDLSENRAKPVLIFMHHHPIDSGIPWLDKMKLQNADAFWEIVPPYSNNILGFFIAHLHIQISTLIRGVLVASPPAVCFQFSGNSDAEKAELSGEQPGFNLIDLKDLHQLQIRTVRFSPPASDKGKSAISRPVK
;
A
#
# COMPACT_ATOMS: atom_id res chain seq x y z
N MET A 1 -6.99 10.58 -15.03
CA MET A 1 -6.87 10.51 -13.54
C MET A 1 -5.47 10.04 -13.17
N ARG A 2 -4.84 10.65 -12.15
CA ARG A 2 -3.56 10.20 -11.57
C ARG A 2 -3.74 9.92 -10.09
N ILE A 3 -3.36 8.73 -9.65
CA ILE A 3 -3.34 8.31 -8.25
C ILE A 3 -1.90 8.15 -7.78
N ALA A 4 -1.55 8.66 -6.61
CA ALA A 4 -0.31 8.30 -5.92
C ALA A 4 -0.59 7.14 -4.97
N HIS A 5 0.10 6.02 -5.15
CA HIS A 5 0.08 4.88 -4.23
C HIS A 5 1.41 4.83 -3.48
N ILE A 6 1.35 5.09 -2.19
CA ILE A 6 2.50 5.26 -1.31
C ILE A 6 2.26 4.46 -0.02
N SER A 7 3.24 3.68 0.44
CA SER A 7 3.00 2.72 1.53
C SER A 7 4.24 2.41 2.36
N ASP A 8 4.03 1.65 3.43
CA ASP A 8 5.08 1.06 4.27
C ASP A 8 6.03 2.12 4.83
N PHE A 9 5.44 3.07 5.58
CA PHE A 9 6.20 4.16 6.21
C PHE A 9 6.92 3.68 7.46
N HIS A 10 6.31 2.77 8.23
CA HIS A 10 6.81 2.25 9.49
C HIS A 10 7.34 3.33 10.42
N LEU A 11 6.55 4.40 10.61
CA LEU A 11 6.96 5.48 11.51
C LEU A 11 7.16 4.97 12.93
N PRO A 12 8.35 5.13 13.52
CA PRO A 12 8.63 4.68 14.87
C PRO A 12 8.02 5.62 15.91
N ASN A 13 7.93 5.18 17.18
CA ASN A 13 7.42 5.98 18.28
C ASN A 13 8.25 7.25 18.53
N LYS A 14 9.57 7.10 18.45
CA LYS A 14 10.49 8.18 18.73
C LYS A 14 10.96 8.79 17.43
N PRO A 15 10.81 10.11 17.22
CA PRO A 15 11.38 10.77 16.06
C PRO A 15 12.87 10.48 15.92
N GLY A 16 13.30 10.22 14.68
CA GLY A 16 14.70 9.90 14.37
C GLY A 16 15.16 8.48 14.75
N GLN A 17 14.25 7.64 15.26
CA GLN A 17 14.57 6.24 15.52
C GLN A 17 14.71 5.48 14.19
N ARG A 18 15.76 4.66 14.07
CA ARG A 18 15.96 3.79 12.90
C ARG A 18 15.08 2.55 12.95
N VAL A 19 14.60 2.14 11.80
CA VAL A 19 13.94 0.85 11.56
C VAL A 19 14.68 0.19 10.40
N ASN A 20 15.28 -0.96 10.62
CA ASN A 20 16.10 -1.68 9.62
C ASN A 20 17.09 -0.76 8.88
N ASP A 21 17.87 0.01 9.63
CA ASP A 21 18.85 1.00 9.16
C ASP A 21 18.26 2.23 8.42
N ALA A 22 16.98 2.26 8.11
CA ALA A 22 16.31 3.44 7.55
C ALA A 22 15.97 4.49 8.63
N LEU A 23 15.70 5.71 8.19
CA LEU A 23 15.12 6.79 8.99
C LEU A 23 13.71 7.10 8.48
N PRO A 24 12.67 6.38 8.93
CA PRO A 24 11.32 6.47 8.36
C PRO A 24 10.73 7.88 8.36
N ASP A 25 10.93 8.64 9.45
CA ASP A 25 10.44 10.04 9.54
C ASP A 25 11.05 10.91 8.42
N ALA A 26 12.36 10.81 8.23
CA ALA A 26 13.07 11.58 7.21
C ALA A 26 12.69 11.12 5.79
N ASN A 27 12.56 9.80 5.59
CA ASN A 27 12.14 9.24 4.31
C ASN A 27 10.72 9.68 3.94
N LEU A 28 9.78 9.70 4.90
CA LEU A 28 8.41 10.15 4.64
C LEU A 28 8.37 11.63 4.25
N VAL A 29 9.12 12.49 4.92
CA VAL A 29 9.23 13.90 4.55
C VAL A 29 9.76 14.07 3.12
N GLU A 30 10.80 13.32 2.74
CA GLU A 30 11.35 13.37 1.38
C GLU A 30 10.40 12.77 0.33
N ALA A 31 9.68 11.70 0.68
CA ALA A 31 8.64 11.13 -0.16
C ALA A 31 7.55 12.16 -0.48
N VAL A 32 7.05 12.84 0.54
CA VAL A 32 6.04 13.90 0.40
C VAL A 32 6.58 15.08 -0.42
N ALA A 33 7.83 15.51 -0.17
CA ALA A 33 8.48 16.57 -0.95
C ALA A 33 8.64 16.17 -2.44
N THR A 34 9.01 14.92 -2.68
CA THR A 34 9.14 14.36 -4.04
C THR A 34 7.79 14.24 -4.73
N LEU A 35 6.75 13.83 -4.00
CA LEU A 35 5.38 13.76 -4.52
C LEU A 35 4.84 15.15 -4.89
N LYS A 36 5.11 16.18 -4.06
CA LYS A 36 4.74 17.58 -4.34
C LYS A 36 5.37 18.14 -5.63
N LYS A 37 6.51 17.60 -6.07
CA LYS A 37 7.21 18.02 -7.31
C LYS A 37 6.64 17.33 -8.57
N GLN A 38 5.78 16.31 -8.44
CA GLN A 38 5.27 15.59 -9.62
C GLN A 38 4.37 16.47 -10.48
N THR A 39 4.50 16.30 -11.81
CA THR A 39 3.68 17.00 -12.81
C THR A 39 3.20 15.99 -13.86
N PRO A 40 1.89 15.91 -14.12
CA PRO A 40 0.81 16.55 -13.36
C PRO A 40 0.76 16.02 -11.91
N LYS A 41 0.13 16.79 -11.03
CA LYS A 41 -0.06 16.38 -9.62
C LYS A 41 -1.05 15.21 -9.54
N PRO A 42 -0.98 14.38 -8.50
CA PRO A 42 -2.02 13.38 -8.26
C PRO A 42 -3.36 14.08 -7.94
N GLU A 43 -4.43 13.48 -8.38
CA GLU A 43 -5.81 13.88 -8.09
C GLU A 43 -6.35 13.14 -6.86
N LEU A 44 -5.66 12.05 -6.47
CA LEU A 44 -6.00 11.18 -5.36
C LEU A 44 -4.72 10.55 -4.80
N ILE A 45 -4.66 10.35 -3.49
CA ILE A 45 -3.57 9.66 -2.80
C ILE A 45 -4.15 8.45 -2.06
N VAL A 46 -3.53 7.28 -2.25
CA VAL A 46 -3.84 6.07 -1.47
C VAL A 46 -2.60 5.69 -0.65
N LEU A 47 -2.78 5.67 0.66
CA LEU A 47 -1.79 5.18 1.61
C LEU A 47 -2.00 3.67 1.77
N GLY A 48 -1.00 2.87 1.38
CA GLY A 48 -1.11 1.41 1.23
C GLY A 48 -1.00 0.61 2.53
N GLY A 49 -1.00 1.26 3.68
CA GLY A 49 -0.88 0.60 5.00
C GLY A 49 0.55 0.57 5.53
N ASP A 50 0.72 -0.04 6.71
CA ASP A 50 1.94 -0.05 7.51
C ASP A 50 2.50 1.37 7.70
N LEU A 51 1.60 2.27 8.12
CA LEU A 51 1.91 3.67 8.36
C LEU A 51 2.78 3.84 9.61
N LEU A 52 2.56 2.99 10.62
CA LEU A 52 3.32 2.99 11.89
C LEU A 52 4.12 1.70 12.04
N ALA A 53 5.21 1.73 12.79
CA ALA A 53 6.08 0.56 13.00
C ALA A 53 5.47 -0.36 14.01
N ASP A 54 4.59 -0.34 14.78
CA ASP A 54 3.97 -1.27 15.72
C ASP A 54 2.72 -0.66 16.41
N GLY A 55 1.65 -0.43 15.68
CA GLY A 55 0.32 -0.11 16.21
C GLY A 55 0.24 1.09 17.17
N GLN A 56 1.17 2.02 17.05
CA GLN A 56 1.46 2.99 18.09
C GLN A 56 0.49 4.16 18.13
N LYS A 57 0.05 4.47 19.30
CA LYS A 57 -0.91 5.56 19.56
C LYS A 57 -0.34 6.92 19.13
N GLY A 58 -1.12 7.70 18.37
CA GLY A 58 -0.94 9.15 18.29
C GLY A 58 -0.18 9.69 17.08
N LYS A 59 0.42 8.87 16.22
CA LYS A 59 1.21 9.38 15.08
C LYS A 59 0.47 9.47 13.76
N TYR A 60 -0.73 8.95 13.64
CA TYR A 60 -1.54 9.09 12.42
C TYR A 60 -1.83 10.57 12.08
N GLU A 61 -1.98 11.44 13.09
CA GLU A 61 -2.13 12.88 12.86
C GLU A 61 -0.88 13.52 12.26
N THR A 62 0.32 13.06 12.64
CA THR A 62 1.57 13.53 12.01
C THR A 62 1.58 13.19 10.52
N ILE A 63 1.08 12.02 10.14
CA ILE A 63 0.94 11.62 8.74
C ILE A 63 -0.11 12.49 8.06
N ALA A 64 -1.30 12.64 8.65
CA ALA A 64 -2.36 13.49 8.10
C ALA A 64 -1.87 14.93 7.85
N ASP A 65 -1.11 15.49 8.77
CA ASP A 65 -0.52 16.84 8.64
C ASP A 65 0.43 16.96 7.45
N LEU A 66 1.20 15.92 7.12
CA LEU A 66 2.10 15.93 5.98
C LEU A 66 1.35 15.93 4.63
N PHE A 67 0.17 15.33 4.59
CA PHE A 67 -0.63 15.20 3.37
C PHE A 67 -1.69 16.31 3.20
N LYS A 68 -2.02 17.07 4.21
CA LYS A 68 -3.09 18.10 4.17
C LYS A 68 -2.93 19.15 3.08
N ASP A 69 -1.68 19.49 2.72
CA ASP A 69 -1.39 20.53 1.75
C ASP A 69 -1.64 20.11 0.28
N PHE A 70 -1.88 18.81 0.02
CA PHE A 70 -2.15 18.35 -1.33
C PHE A 70 -3.52 18.79 -1.86
N GLN A 71 -4.47 19.09 -0.96
CA GLN A 71 -5.84 19.50 -1.31
C GLN A 71 -6.57 18.51 -2.22
N VAL A 72 -6.22 17.23 -2.11
CA VAL A 72 -6.85 16.11 -2.82
C VAL A 72 -7.28 15.06 -1.79
N PRO A 73 -8.26 14.21 -2.12
CA PRO A 73 -8.63 13.10 -1.23
C PRO A 73 -7.42 12.21 -0.90
N VAL A 74 -7.30 11.86 0.38
CA VAL A 74 -6.31 10.90 0.88
C VAL A 74 -7.07 9.75 1.52
N HIS A 75 -6.90 8.55 0.98
CA HIS A 75 -7.52 7.34 1.50
C HIS A 75 -6.45 6.40 2.04
N THR A 76 -6.82 5.58 3.00
CA THR A 76 -5.89 4.71 3.71
C THR A 76 -6.35 3.27 3.69
N VAL A 77 -5.48 2.37 3.28
CA VAL A 77 -5.58 0.92 3.53
C VAL A 77 -4.92 0.63 4.88
N VAL A 78 -5.41 -0.36 5.59
CA VAL A 78 -4.86 -0.77 6.88
C VAL A 78 -3.83 -1.87 6.69
N GLY A 79 -2.60 -1.66 7.17
CA GLY A 79 -1.54 -2.66 7.18
C GLY A 79 -1.49 -3.45 8.50
N ASN A 80 -0.65 -4.49 8.54
CA ASN A 80 -0.57 -5.37 9.73
C ASN A 80 0.16 -4.73 10.93
N HIS A 81 0.93 -3.69 10.71
CA HIS A 81 1.53 -2.88 11.77
C HIS A 81 0.63 -1.73 12.24
N ASP A 82 -0.50 -1.48 11.58
CA ASP A 82 -1.43 -0.43 11.95
C ASP A 82 -2.41 -0.87 13.03
N ASP A 83 -2.92 0.10 13.79
CA ASP A 83 -4.02 -0.07 14.75
C ASP A 83 -5.27 0.61 14.19
N LEU A 84 -6.21 -0.18 13.65
CA LEU A 84 -7.45 0.32 13.08
C LEU A 84 -8.24 1.17 14.06
N LYS A 85 -8.25 0.84 15.36
CA LYS A 85 -8.98 1.60 16.40
C LYS A 85 -8.38 3.00 16.59
N ASN A 86 -7.07 3.13 16.51
CA ASN A 86 -6.39 4.43 16.59
C ASN A 86 -6.46 5.19 15.26
N LEU A 87 -6.34 4.49 14.14
CA LEU A 87 -6.49 5.08 12.81
C LEU A 87 -7.88 5.73 12.62
N LYS A 88 -8.95 5.06 13.05
CA LYS A 88 -10.33 5.59 13.02
C LYS A 88 -10.51 6.91 13.78
N LYS A 89 -9.63 7.23 14.72
CA LYS A 89 -9.69 8.47 15.50
C LYS A 89 -8.89 9.60 14.88
N SER A 90 -8.10 9.32 13.85
CA SER A 90 -7.25 10.29 13.18
C SER A 90 -7.98 11.02 12.06
N SER A 91 -7.39 12.13 11.62
CA SER A 91 -7.86 12.92 10.48
C SER A 91 -7.64 12.23 9.12
N LEU A 92 -6.97 11.07 9.09
CA LEU A 92 -6.87 10.24 7.88
C LEU A 92 -8.19 9.56 7.52
N ILE A 93 -9.10 9.44 8.47
CA ILE A 93 -10.43 8.88 8.27
C ILE A 93 -11.46 9.99 8.46
N GLU A 94 -12.41 10.07 7.55
CA GLU A 94 -13.48 11.08 7.62
C GLU A 94 -14.29 10.93 8.90
N LYS A 95 -14.38 12.02 9.67
CA LYS A 95 -15.07 12.01 10.95
C LYS A 95 -16.55 11.69 10.79
N GLY A 96 -17.05 10.81 11.64
CA GLY A 96 -18.47 10.43 11.67
C GLY A 96 -18.84 9.30 10.71
N LYS A 97 -17.97 8.85 9.85
CA LYS A 97 -18.17 7.63 9.07
C LYS A 97 -17.88 6.39 9.91
N ASN A 98 -18.76 5.42 9.82
CA ASN A 98 -18.46 4.08 10.31
C ASN A 98 -17.52 3.43 9.28
N TYR A 99 -16.22 3.42 9.58
CA TYR A 99 -15.21 2.82 8.74
C TYR A 99 -14.80 1.46 9.32
N PRO A 100 -15.24 0.33 8.75
CA PRO A 100 -14.87 -1.00 9.23
C PRO A 100 -13.41 -1.37 8.95
N GLY A 101 -12.70 -0.57 8.18
CA GLY A 101 -11.34 -0.82 7.68
C GLY A 101 -11.32 -1.01 6.17
N TYR A 102 -12.48 -1.20 5.56
CA TYR A 102 -12.68 -1.37 4.12
C TYR A 102 -13.85 -0.53 3.63
N GLY A 103 -13.94 -0.34 2.32
CA GLY A 103 -15.02 0.40 1.68
C GLY A 103 -14.71 0.74 0.23
N SER A 104 -15.65 1.37 -0.44
CA SER A 104 -15.52 1.81 -1.82
C SER A 104 -16.01 3.24 -2.03
N PHE A 105 -15.58 3.85 -3.11
CA PHE A 105 -16.00 5.19 -3.52
C PHE A 105 -15.72 5.40 -5.00
N ASP A 106 -16.44 6.32 -5.61
CA ASP A 106 -16.19 6.72 -6.99
C ASP A 106 -15.29 7.96 -7.04
N HIS A 107 -14.35 7.97 -7.99
CA HIS A 107 -13.61 9.15 -8.37
C HIS A 107 -13.72 9.34 -9.89
N GLY A 108 -14.56 10.28 -10.31
CA GLY A 108 -15.00 10.38 -11.71
C GLY A 108 -15.77 9.13 -12.14
N GLU A 109 -15.33 8.50 -13.22
CA GLU A 109 -15.95 7.29 -13.76
C GLU A 109 -15.36 5.98 -13.18
N VAL A 110 -14.34 6.08 -12.34
CA VAL A 110 -13.62 4.94 -11.79
C VAL A 110 -14.11 4.61 -10.39
N HIS A 111 -14.39 3.34 -10.16
CA HIS A 111 -14.74 2.81 -8.85
C HIS A 111 -13.49 2.30 -8.13
N LEU A 112 -13.26 2.77 -6.92
CA LEU A 112 -12.11 2.38 -6.10
C LEU A 112 -12.58 1.60 -4.89
N ILE A 113 -11.93 0.45 -4.65
CA ILE A 113 -12.21 -0.43 -3.53
C ILE A 113 -10.96 -0.49 -2.64
N LEU A 114 -11.13 -0.29 -1.35
CA LEU A 114 -10.10 -0.47 -0.33
C LEU A 114 -10.46 -1.68 0.53
N LEU A 115 -9.59 -2.68 0.59
CA LEU A 115 -9.81 -3.89 1.38
C LEU A 115 -8.96 -3.90 2.64
N HIS A 116 -9.53 -4.37 3.74
CA HIS A 116 -8.86 -4.56 5.01
C HIS A 116 -8.42 -6.02 5.15
N THR A 117 -7.16 -6.28 4.91
CA THR A 117 -6.59 -7.64 4.98
C THR A 117 -5.82 -7.91 6.27
N ALA A 118 -5.61 -6.90 7.11
CA ALA A 118 -4.79 -7.01 8.31
C ALA A 118 -5.57 -7.61 9.49
N GLY A 119 -5.05 -8.66 10.08
CA GLY A 119 -5.56 -9.22 11.33
C GLY A 119 -4.74 -8.74 12.55
N THR A 120 -5.39 -8.53 13.69
CA THR A 120 -4.71 -8.11 14.92
C THR A 120 -3.60 -9.09 15.31
N GLY A 121 -2.35 -8.59 15.35
CA GLY A 121 -1.17 -9.36 15.75
C GLY A 121 -0.76 -10.46 14.77
N LYS A 122 -1.20 -10.37 13.53
CA LYS A 122 -0.82 -11.29 12.45
C LYS A 122 0.00 -10.56 11.40
N SER A 123 1.03 -11.19 10.88
CA SER A 123 1.83 -10.66 9.76
C SER A 123 1.28 -11.07 8.39
N TYR A 124 0.30 -11.95 8.35
CA TYR A 124 -0.35 -12.41 7.12
C TYR A 124 -1.74 -11.80 6.95
N GLY A 125 -2.20 -11.74 5.71
CA GLY A 125 -3.52 -11.22 5.38
C GLY A 125 -4.64 -12.25 5.50
N HIS A 126 -5.84 -11.76 5.80
CA HIS A 126 -7.07 -12.54 5.78
C HIS A 126 -8.26 -11.60 5.47
N LEU A 127 -9.18 -12.04 4.63
CA LEU A 127 -10.47 -11.38 4.40
C LEU A 127 -11.53 -12.21 5.12
N ASP A 128 -12.29 -11.60 6.02
CA ASP A 128 -13.41 -12.28 6.66
C ASP A 128 -14.57 -12.48 5.70
N GLU A 129 -15.52 -13.35 6.09
CA GLU A 129 -16.67 -13.71 5.25
C GLU A 129 -17.57 -12.51 4.96
N GLU A 130 -17.72 -11.60 5.92
CA GLU A 130 -18.55 -10.40 5.77
C GLU A 130 -17.96 -9.49 4.68
N GLN A 131 -16.64 -9.29 4.70
CA GLN A 131 -15.96 -8.46 3.70
C GLN A 131 -15.92 -9.13 2.32
N LEU A 132 -15.78 -10.46 2.24
CA LEU A 132 -15.86 -11.20 0.98
C LEU A 132 -17.27 -11.09 0.35
N LEU A 133 -18.30 -11.23 1.16
CA LEU A 133 -19.69 -11.05 0.69
C LEU A 133 -19.90 -9.61 0.20
N TRP A 134 -19.53 -8.62 1.02
CA TRP A 134 -19.60 -7.22 0.66
C TRP A 134 -18.87 -6.90 -0.65
N LEU A 135 -17.63 -7.44 -0.83
CA LEU A 135 -16.86 -7.26 -2.06
C LEU A 135 -17.59 -7.81 -3.29
N SER A 136 -18.22 -8.98 -3.15
CA SER A 136 -18.98 -9.59 -4.24
C SER A 136 -20.20 -8.75 -4.63
N GLU A 137 -20.91 -8.20 -3.64
CA GLU A 137 -22.06 -7.31 -3.84
C GLU A 137 -21.62 -5.99 -4.48
N ASP A 138 -20.59 -5.35 -3.96
CA ASP A 138 -20.05 -4.07 -4.45
C ASP A 138 -19.58 -4.17 -5.91
N LEU A 139 -18.84 -5.23 -6.25
CA LEU A 139 -18.42 -5.50 -7.64
C LEU A 139 -19.62 -5.75 -8.57
N SER A 140 -20.65 -6.43 -8.09
CA SER A 140 -21.87 -6.69 -8.85
C SER A 140 -22.64 -5.40 -9.16
N GLU A 141 -22.76 -4.51 -8.19
CA GLU A 141 -23.43 -3.22 -8.32
C GLU A 141 -22.67 -2.28 -9.27
N ASN A 142 -21.34 -2.35 -9.28
CA ASN A 142 -20.45 -1.49 -10.05
C ASN A 142 -19.87 -2.15 -11.30
N ARG A 143 -20.45 -3.27 -11.77
CA ARG A 143 -19.95 -4.06 -12.92
C ARG A 143 -19.81 -3.31 -14.25
N ALA A 144 -20.40 -2.13 -14.38
CA ALA A 144 -20.28 -1.29 -15.57
C ALA A 144 -19.14 -0.26 -15.48
N LYS A 145 -18.50 -0.13 -14.32
CA LYS A 145 -17.42 0.82 -14.09
C LYS A 145 -16.06 0.14 -14.14
N PRO A 146 -15.00 0.83 -14.56
CA PRO A 146 -13.64 0.38 -14.32
C PRO A 146 -13.33 0.42 -12.83
N VAL A 147 -12.72 -0.65 -12.33
CA VAL A 147 -12.46 -0.87 -10.90
C VAL A 147 -10.97 -0.94 -10.61
N LEU A 148 -10.53 -0.23 -9.57
CA LEU A 148 -9.18 -0.35 -8.99
C LEU A 148 -9.32 -0.83 -7.55
N ILE A 149 -8.63 -1.92 -7.19
CA ILE A 149 -8.69 -2.49 -5.85
C ILE A 149 -7.35 -2.30 -5.14
N PHE A 150 -7.39 -1.72 -3.95
CA PHE A 150 -6.23 -1.52 -3.09
C PHE A 150 -6.34 -2.40 -1.85
N MET A 151 -5.27 -3.10 -1.51
CA MET A 151 -5.16 -3.92 -0.30
C MET A 151 -3.72 -3.94 0.18
N HIS A 152 -3.48 -4.24 1.44
CA HIS A 152 -2.12 -4.29 1.97
C HIS A 152 -1.41 -5.59 1.58
N HIS A 153 -1.97 -6.74 1.96
CA HIS A 153 -1.36 -8.04 1.69
C HIS A 153 -1.63 -8.52 0.26
N HIS A 154 -0.63 -9.15 -0.32
CA HIS A 154 -0.68 -9.67 -1.69
C HIS A 154 -1.53 -10.96 -1.80
N PRO A 155 -2.44 -11.06 -2.78
CA PRO A 155 -3.27 -12.24 -3.01
C PRO A 155 -2.64 -13.23 -4.00
N ILE A 156 -1.32 -13.18 -4.18
CA ILE A 156 -0.54 -13.96 -5.14
C ILE A 156 0.71 -14.51 -4.47
N ASP A 157 1.39 -15.46 -5.11
CA ASP A 157 2.75 -15.79 -4.73
C ASP A 157 3.71 -14.74 -5.33
N SER A 158 4.55 -14.17 -4.47
CA SER A 158 5.60 -13.22 -4.88
C SER A 158 6.81 -13.91 -5.50
N GLY A 159 6.93 -15.22 -5.29
CA GLY A 159 8.10 -16.01 -5.64
C GLY A 159 9.23 -15.90 -4.62
N ILE A 160 8.96 -15.30 -3.45
CA ILE A 160 9.91 -15.17 -2.33
C ILE A 160 9.35 -15.94 -1.14
N PRO A 161 9.91 -17.10 -0.79
CA PRO A 161 9.28 -18.08 0.11
C PRO A 161 8.90 -17.54 1.49
N TRP A 162 9.69 -16.65 2.06
CA TRP A 162 9.38 -16.08 3.37
C TRP A 162 8.25 -15.03 3.32
N LEU A 163 8.16 -14.24 2.23
CA LEU A 163 7.06 -13.29 1.99
C LEU A 163 5.76 -14.02 1.69
N ASP A 164 5.82 -15.12 0.94
CA ASP A 164 4.64 -15.90 0.58
C ASP A 164 3.95 -16.55 1.78
N LYS A 165 4.66 -16.72 2.90
CA LYS A 165 4.06 -17.12 4.19
C LYS A 165 3.18 -16.03 4.79
N MET A 166 3.38 -14.78 4.39
CA MET A 166 2.65 -13.61 4.90
C MET A 166 1.64 -13.04 3.91
N LYS A 167 1.40 -13.72 2.79
CA LYS A 167 0.36 -13.33 1.83
C LYS A 167 -1.05 -13.40 2.40
N LEU A 168 -2.04 -13.03 1.61
CA LEU A 168 -3.45 -13.28 1.91
C LEU A 168 -3.70 -14.79 2.01
N GLN A 169 -4.00 -15.30 3.22
CA GLN A 169 -4.08 -16.75 3.48
C GLN A 169 -5.30 -17.40 2.80
N ASN A 170 -6.40 -16.68 2.69
CA ASN A 170 -7.59 -17.13 1.97
C ASN A 170 -7.70 -16.48 0.58
N ALA A 171 -6.56 -16.36 -0.13
CA ALA A 171 -6.52 -15.80 -1.47
C ALA A 171 -7.43 -16.55 -2.45
N ASP A 172 -7.63 -17.85 -2.26
CA ASP A 172 -8.53 -18.64 -3.13
C ASP A 172 -9.97 -18.11 -3.08
N ALA A 173 -10.50 -17.82 -1.88
CA ALA A 173 -11.84 -17.24 -1.73
C ALA A 173 -11.96 -15.85 -2.40
N PHE A 174 -10.90 -15.03 -2.30
CA PHE A 174 -10.83 -13.76 -3.04
C PHE A 174 -10.83 -13.99 -4.57
N TRP A 175 -10.03 -14.93 -5.05
CA TRP A 175 -9.94 -15.25 -6.47
C TRP A 175 -11.17 -15.98 -7.03
N GLU A 176 -12.08 -16.49 -6.20
CA GLU A 176 -13.38 -17.02 -6.63
C GLU A 176 -14.36 -15.88 -6.96
N ILE A 177 -14.24 -14.72 -6.30
CA ILE A 177 -15.11 -13.55 -6.53
C ILE A 177 -14.69 -12.80 -7.79
N VAL A 178 -13.41 -12.68 -8.07
CA VAL A 178 -12.84 -11.80 -9.12
C VAL A 178 -13.22 -12.16 -10.56
N PRO A 179 -13.23 -13.45 -11.01
CA PRO A 179 -13.35 -13.81 -12.44
C PRO A 179 -14.56 -13.24 -13.17
N PRO A 180 -15.77 -13.17 -12.59
CA PRO A 180 -16.93 -12.59 -13.25
C PRO A 180 -16.76 -11.10 -13.61
N TYR A 181 -15.84 -10.41 -12.94
CA TYR A 181 -15.61 -8.97 -13.05
C TYR A 181 -14.23 -8.62 -13.62
N SER A 182 -13.45 -9.62 -14.06
CA SER A 182 -12.06 -9.41 -14.51
C SER A 182 -11.91 -8.42 -15.67
N ASN A 183 -12.93 -8.27 -16.51
CA ASN A 183 -12.94 -7.30 -17.61
C ASN A 183 -13.07 -5.84 -17.13
N ASN A 184 -13.57 -5.63 -15.94
CA ASN A 184 -13.80 -4.30 -15.36
C ASN A 184 -12.69 -3.94 -14.37
N ILE A 185 -12.03 -4.94 -13.77
CA ILE A 185 -10.95 -4.74 -12.81
C ILE A 185 -9.67 -4.42 -13.56
N LEU A 186 -9.23 -3.17 -13.49
CA LEU A 186 -8.02 -2.70 -14.15
C LEU A 186 -6.75 -3.10 -13.41
N GLY A 187 -6.83 -3.35 -12.11
CA GLY A 187 -5.69 -3.81 -11.34
C GLY A 187 -5.93 -3.91 -9.84
N PHE A 188 -5.06 -4.72 -9.21
CA PHE A 188 -4.89 -4.81 -7.77
C PHE A 188 -3.59 -4.10 -7.38
N PHE A 189 -3.69 -3.16 -6.46
CA PHE A 189 -2.59 -2.38 -5.94
C PHE A 189 -2.33 -2.82 -4.50
N ILE A 190 -1.22 -3.51 -4.32
CA ILE A 190 -0.82 -4.14 -3.07
C ILE A 190 0.35 -3.39 -2.43
N ALA A 191 0.64 -3.68 -1.17
CA ALA A 191 1.77 -3.14 -0.42
C ALA A 191 2.53 -4.30 0.29
N HIS A 192 3.04 -4.09 1.51
CA HIS A 192 3.58 -5.13 2.39
C HIS A 192 4.91 -5.76 1.93
N LEU A 193 5.11 -5.91 0.64
CA LEU A 193 6.27 -6.61 0.07
C LEU A 193 7.58 -5.85 0.27
N HIS A 194 7.52 -4.52 0.42
CA HIS A 194 8.69 -3.65 0.37
C HIS A 194 9.57 -3.86 -0.87
N ILE A 195 8.97 -4.33 -1.93
CA ILE A 195 9.57 -4.62 -3.23
C ILE A 195 8.61 -4.12 -4.30
N GLN A 196 9.16 -3.44 -5.28
CA GLN A 196 8.37 -3.11 -6.47
C GLN A 196 8.20 -4.35 -7.33
N ILE A 197 6.97 -4.79 -7.50
CA ILE A 197 6.63 -5.83 -8.47
C ILE A 197 5.46 -5.39 -9.33
N SER A 198 5.37 -5.98 -10.52
CA SER A 198 4.20 -5.90 -11.40
C SER A 198 4.07 -7.22 -12.12
N THR A 199 2.91 -7.83 -12.06
CA THR A 199 2.62 -9.11 -12.69
C THR A 199 1.19 -9.14 -13.21
N LEU A 200 0.96 -9.99 -14.21
CA LEU A 200 -0.39 -10.30 -14.70
C LEU A 200 -0.78 -11.69 -14.23
N ILE A 201 -1.90 -11.78 -13.53
CA ILE A 201 -2.45 -13.06 -13.10
C ILE A 201 -3.93 -13.14 -13.46
N ARG A 202 -4.34 -14.21 -14.14
CA ARG A 202 -5.71 -14.39 -14.62
C ARG A 202 -6.23 -13.18 -15.44
N GLY A 203 -5.31 -12.48 -16.13
CA GLY A 203 -5.62 -11.31 -16.96
C GLY A 203 -5.71 -9.98 -16.19
N VAL A 204 -5.54 -9.99 -14.88
CA VAL A 204 -5.58 -8.78 -14.05
C VAL A 204 -4.15 -8.37 -13.63
N LEU A 205 -3.86 -7.09 -13.72
CA LEU A 205 -2.61 -6.52 -13.23
C LEU A 205 -2.57 -6.53 -11.71
N VAL A 206 -1.46 -6.99 -11.12
CA VAL A 206 -1.14 -6.85 -9.70
C VAL A 206 0.16 -6.09 -9.58
N ALA A 207 0.18 -5.01 -8.79
CA ALA A 207 1.36 -4.17 -8.65
C ALA A 207 1.56 -3.66 -7.22
N SER A 208 2.82 -3.65 -6.76
CA SER A 208 3.23 -3.01 -5.51
C SER A 208 4.18 -1.84 -5.79
N PRO A 209 4.16 -0.78 -4.97
CA PRO A 209 5.19 0.25 -4.97
C PRO A 209 6.42 -0.24 -4.20
N PRO A 210 7.57 0.42 -4.36
CA PRO A 210 8.61 0.34 -3.35
C PRO A 210 8.11 0.97 -2.03
N ALA A 211 8.55 0.45 -0.91
CA ALA A 211 8.25 1.02 0.40
C ALA A 211 8.89 2.41 0.58
N VAL A 212 8.32 3.24 1.43
CA VAL A 212 8.91 4.54 1.80
C VAL A 212 10.05 4.37 2.80
N CYS A 213 9.99 3.34 3.66
CA CYS A 213 11.01 3.18 4.71
C CYS A 213 12.26 2.45 4.22
N PHE A 214 12.19 1.16 3.95
CA PHE A 214 13.30 0.30 3.51
C PHE A 214 12.79 -0.73 2.51
N GLN A 215 13.71 -1.33 1.74
CA GLN A 215 13.35 -2.35 0.75
C GLN A 215 13.86 -3.72 1.19
N PHE A 216 13.09 -4.76 0.87
CA PHE A 216 13.58 -6.13 0.94
C PHE A 216 14.25 -6.56 -0.37
N SER A 217 15.10 -7.58 -0.28
CA SER A 217 15.69 -8.23 -1.43
C SER A 217 14.66 -9.07 -2.18
N GLY A 218 14.64 -8.96 -3.50
CA GLY A 218 13.85 -9.81 -4.39
C GLY A 218 14.46 -11.19 -4.63
N ASN A 219 15.36 -11.65 -3.77
CA ASN A 219 16.01 -12.96 -3.92
C ASN A 219 14.99 -14.08 -3.74
N SER A 220 14.72 -14.83 -4.82
CA SER A 220 13.76 -15.94 -4.85
C SER A 220 14.16 -17.15 -3.99
N ASP A 221 15.43 -17.23 -3.60
CA ASP A 221 15.94 -18.32 -2.75
C ASP A 221 15.97 -17.93 -1.27
N ALA A 222 15.55 -16.69 -0.92
CA ALA A 222 15.59 -16.23 0.45
C ALA A 222 14.53 -16.92 1.33
N GLU A 223 14.97 -17.60 2.37
CA GLU A 223 14.11 -18.18 3.42
C GLU A 223 13.80 -17.19 4.55
N LYS A 224 14.52 -16.10 4.62
CA LYS A 224 14.42 -15.05 5.64
C LYS A 224 14.48 -13.67 4.98
N ALA A 225 13.96 -12.69 5.70
CA ALA A 225 14.02 -11.31 5.27
C ALA A 225 15.47 -10.83 5.11
N GLU A 226 15.78 -10.29 3.94
CA GLU A 226 17.04 -9.65 3.61
C GLU A 226 16.77 -8.23 3.13
N LEU A 227 17.57 -7.26 3.58
CA LEU A 227 17.44 -5.89 3.12
C LEU A 227 18.12 -5.70 1.76
N SER A 228 17.46 -4.94 0.91
CA SER A 228 18.00 -4.45 -0.36
C SER A 228 18.59 -3.04 -0.19
N GLY A 229 19.57 -2.70 -1.01
CA GLY A 229 20.09 -1.33 -1.14
C GLY A 229 19.27 -0.46 -2.10
N GLU A 230 18.13 -0.91 -2.58
CA GLU A 230 17.27 -0.13 -3.46
C GLU A 230 16.71 1.10 -2.77
N GLN A 231 16.55 2.17 -3.55
CA GLN A 231 16.00 3.43 -3.04
C GLN A 231 14.49 3.27 -2.72
N PRO A 232 14.01 3.95 -1.66
CA PRO A 232 12.59 4.06 -1.36
C PRO A 232 11.84 4.81 -2.47
N GLY A 233 10.51 4.68 -2.48
CA GLY A 233 9.72 5.32 -3.52
C GLY A 233 8.22 5.14 -3.35
N PHE A 234 7.49 5.40 -4.44
CA PHE A 234 6.06 5.23 -4.56
C PHE A 234 5.67 5.03 -6.03
N ASN A 235 4.44 4.57 -6.27
CA ASN A 235 3.90 4.49 -7.61
C ASN A 235 2.97 5.67 -7.94
N LEU A 236 3.05 6.14 -9.18
CA LEU A 236 2.02 6.96 -9.81
C LEU A 236 1.27 6.07 -10.79
N ILE A 237 -0.04 5.97 -10.59
CA ILE A 237 -0.96 5.20 -11.41
C ILE A 237 -1.72 6.20 -12.26
N ASP A 238 -1.43 6.19 -13.55
CA ASP A 238 -2.08 7.07 -14.54
C ASP A 238 -3.13 6.26 -15.31
N LEU A 239 -4.38 6.65 -15.18
CA LEU A 239 -5.47 6.20 -16.03
C LEU A 239 -5.78 7.32 -17.04
N LYS A 240 -5.29 7.16 -18.27
CA LYS A 240 -5.45 8.17 -19.32
C LYS A 240 -6.83 8.12 -19.94
N ASP A 241 -7.32 6.92 -20.15
CA ASP A 241 -8.69 6.60 -20.50
C ASP A 241 -9.07 5.28 -19.81
N LEU A 242 -10.29 4.81 -19.98
CA LEU A 242 -10.77 3.59 -19.31
C LEU A 242 -10.08 2.29 -19.79
N HIS A 243 -9.16 2.39 -20.76
CA HIS A 243 -8.49 1.26 -21.39
C HIS A 243 -6.96 1.32 -21.26
N GLN A 244 -6.39 2.44 -20.81
CA GLN A 244 -4.95 2.62 -20.70
C GLN A 244 -4.53 2.98 -19.27
N LEU A 245 -4.09 1.96 -18.54
CA LEU A 245 -3.48 2.11 -17.22
C LEU A 245 -1.95 2.08 -17.36
N GLN A 246 -1.27 3.06 -16.77
CA GLN A 246 0.18 3.13 -16.73
C GLN A 246 0.65 3.30 -15.29
N ILE A 247 1.64 2.50 -14.88
CA ILE A 247 2.30 2.65 -13.58
C ILE A 247 3.69 3.23 -13.84
N ARG A 248 4.00 4.29 -13.10
CA ARG A 248 5.34 4.88 -13.07
C ARG A 248 5.84 4.89 -11.63
N THR A 249 6.91 4.19 -11.38
CA THR A 249 7.58 4.21 -10.08
C THR A 249 8.48 5.45 -9.98
N VAL A 250 8.32 6.18 -8.90
CA VAL A 250 9.15 7.33 -8.53
C VAL A 250 9.98 6.94 -7.32
N ARG A 251 11.29 6.93 -7.48
CA ARG A 251 12.23 6.69 -6.39
C ARG A 251 12.84 8.00 -5.93
N PHE A 252 13.22 8.09 -4.67
CA PHE A 252 13.90 9.24 -4.10
C PHE A 252 15.10 8.80 -3.27
N SER A 253 16.09 9.70 -3.16
CA SER A 253 17.24 9.45 -2.30
C SER A 253 16.85 9.75 -0.85
N PRO A 254 17.07 8.82 0.08
CA PRO A 254 16.93 9.11 1.49
C PRO A 254 17.77 10.35 1.85
N PRO A 255 17.31 11.20 2.78
CA PRO A 255 18.12 12.31 3.26
C PRO A 255 19.48 11.81 3.74
N ALA A 256 20.54 12.54 3.44
CA ALA A 256 21.92 12.17 3.79
C ALA A 256 22.06 12.12 5.32
N SER A 257 21.83 10.95 5.88
CA SER A 257 22.19 10.63 7.26
C SER A 257 23.39 9.70 7.20
N ASP A 258 24.53 10.19 7.65
CA ASP A 258 25.81 9.47 7.76
C ASP A 258 26.03 8.35 6.74
N LYS A 259 26.73 8.66 5.67
CA LYS A 259 27.19 7.69 4.68
C LYS A 259 28.09 6.65 5.35
N GLY A 260 27.50 5.66 5.96
CA GLY A 260 28.13 4.48 6.50
C GLY A 260 27.79 3.27 5.65
N LYS A 261 28.55 3.09 4.57
CA LYS A 261 28.77 1.83 3.83
C LYS A 261 27.64 1.26 2.97
N SER A 262 27.98 1.15 1.70
CA SER A 262 27.44 0.41 0.55
C SER A 262 26.47 -0.75 0.81
N ALA A 263 25.49 -0.81 -0.09
CA ALA A 263 24.57 -1.90 -0.35
C ALA A 263 25.22 -3.29 -0.25
N ILE A 264 25.06 -3.94 0.87
CA ILE A 264 25.26 -5.37 1.05
C ILE A 264 23.97 -5.87 1.66
N SER A 265 23.37 -6.90 1.06
CA SER A 265 22.23 -7.61 1.65
C SER A 265 22.60 -8.03 3.09
N ARG A 266 21.78 -7.64 4.07
CA ARG A 266 21.99 -8.01 5.47
C ARG A 266 20.72 -8.70 5.98
N PRO A 267 20.85 -9.77 6.78
CA PRO A 267 19.70 -10.39 7.42
C PRO A 267 19.03 -9.40 8.39
N VAL A 268 17.71 -9.41 8.39
CA VAL A 268 16.87 -8.62 9.32
C VAL A 268 16.90 -9.27 10.68
N LYS A 269 17.12 -8.48 11.74
CA LYS A 269 17.15 -8.97 13.13
C LYS A 269 15.74 -9.15 13.67
#